data_00e3a6debc957d8d6572c0bdedf96352
#
_entry.id   00e3a6debc957d8d6572c0bdedf96352
#
_cell.length_a   1.000
_cell.length_b   1.000
_cell.length_c   1.000
_cell.angle_alpha   90.00
_cell.angle_beta   90.00
_cell.angle_gamma   90.00
#
_symmetry.space_group_name_H-M   'P 1'
#
loop_
_entity.id
_entity.type
_entity.pdbx_description
1 polymer ?
#
loop_
_entity_poly.entity_id
_entity_poly.type
_entity_poly.pdbx_seq_one_letter_code
_entity_poly.pdbx_strand_id
1 'polypeptide(L)'
;MKLLVCENLCMSYENKKVLENISFSVEKGDYLSIVGENGSGKTTLMKGILGLMPPTSGTIMLSGISGTEIGYLPQQTVVQKDFPASVLEVVISGTVGKSKRLFYNSYDKKTALENLKKLDIEHLKNRSYKELSGGQQQRVLLARALCAASKLLVLDEPTSGLDPIAVAELYEILADLNQKEQMTIIAVSHDIESAVKNSNKILHLGRDTAFFGKTEEYIQTDIYTRITGGK
;
A
#
# COMPACT_ATOMS: atom_id res chain seq x y z
N MET A 1 -14.46 -13.71 1.15
CA MET A 1 -13.33 -14.69 1.06
C MET A 1 -12.07 -14.01 1.55
N LYS A 2 -11.40 -14.57 2.56
CA LYS A 2 -10.17 -14.03 3.13
C LYS A 2 -9.03 -14.12 2.10
N LEU A 3 -8.38 -12.99 1.83
CA LEU A 3 -7.24 -12.87 0.91
C LEU A 3 -5.90 -12.93 1.66
N LEU A 4 -5.85 -12.33 2.86
CA LEU A 4 -4.73 -12.34 3.78
C LEU A 4 -5.23 -12.71 5.17
N VAL A 5 -4.50 -13.59 5.85
CA VAL A 5 -4.74 -13.95 7.25
C VAL A 5 -3.41 -13.92 7.99
N CYS A 6 -3.37 -13.17 9.08
CA CYS A 6 -2.28 -13.18 10.05
C CYS A 6 -2.79 -13.75 11.36
N GLU A 7 -2.10 -14.76 11.91
CA GLU A 7 -2.49 -15.42 13.16
C GLU A 7 -1.33 -15.43 14.15
N ASN A 8 -1.56 -14.86 15.34
CA ASN A 8 -0.63 -14.80 16.46
C ASN A 8 0.78 -14.31 16.03
N LEU A 9 0.79 -13.32 15.11
CA LEU A 9 1.99 -12.86 14.45
C LEU A 9 2.90 -12.14 15.43
N CYS A 10 4.14 -12.62 15.54
CA CYS A 10 5.24 -11.92 16.23
C CYS A 10 6.36 -11.66 15.24
N MET A 11 6.91 -10.45 15.28
CA MET A 11 8.05 -10.05 14.45
C MET A 11 9.09 -9.33 15.27
N SER A 12 10.36 -9.67 15.06
CA SER A 12 11.50 -9.07 15.77
C SER A 12 12.52 -8.54 14.78
N TYR A 13 13.16 -7.44 15.12
CA TYR A 13 14.28 -6.86 14.38
C TYR A 13 15.50 -6.82 15.29
N GLU A 14 16.62 -7.46 14.89
CA GLU A 14 17.86 -7.52 15.68
C GLU A 14 17.61 -7.90 17.17
N ASN A 15 16.85 -8.97 17.41
CA ASN A 15 16.45 -9.47 18.74
C ASN A 15 15.51 -8.54 19.55
N LYS A 16 15.08 -7.42 19.01
CA LYS A 16 14.06 -6.55 19.62
C LYS A 16 12.69 -6.92 19.07
N LYS A 17 11.76 -7.32 19.94
CA LYS A 17 10.38 -7.53 19.56
C LYS A 17 9.74 -6.22 19.09
N VAL A 18 9.10 -6.25 17.91
CA VAL A 18 8.47 -5.10 17.27
C VAL A 18 6.96 -5.30 17.20
N LEU A 19 6.52 -6.53 16.89
CA LEU A 19 5.11 -6.92 16.89
C LEU A 19 4.96 -8.14 17.78
N GLU A 20 3.90 -8.13 18.60
CA GLU A 20 3.58 -9.24 19.50
C GLU A 20 2.11 -9.63 19.35
N ASN A 21 1.88 -10.90 19.03
CA ASN A 21 0.56 -11.54 19.01
C ASN A 21 -0.51 -10.79 18.21
N ILE A 22 -0.16 -10.32 17.02
CA ILE A 22 -1.08 -9.59 16.14
C ILE A 22 -1.86 -10.61 15.29
N SER A 23 -3.18 -10.54 15.35
CA SER A 23 -4.08 -11.37 14.54
C SER A 23 -5.10 -10.50 13.81
N PHE A 24 -5.18 -10.64 12.48
CA PHE A 24 -6.15 -9.93 11.66
C PHE A 24 -6.38 -10.64 10.33
N SER A 25 -7.41 -10.25 9.61
CA SER A 25 -7.68 -10.78 8.27
C SER A 25 -8.23 -9.73 7.33
N VAL A 26 -7.84 -9.83 6.06
CA VAL A 26 -8.28 -8.95 4.99
C VAL A 26 -9.06 -9.77 3.97
N GLU A 27 -10.26 -9.36 3.64
CA GLU A 27 -11.09 -9.98 2.64
C GLU A 27 -10.91 -9.31 1.27
N LYS A 28 -11.33 -10.00 0.23
CA LYS A 28 -11.31 -9.42 -1.13
C LYS A 28 -12.20 -8.16 -1.14
N GLY A 29 -11.65 -7.06 -1.66
CA GLY A 29 -12.32 -5.77 -1.75
C GLY A 29 -12.25 -4.93 -0.46
N ASP A 30 -11.60 -5.41 0.61
CA ASP A 30 -11.34 -4.57 1.77
C ASP A 30 -10.36 -3.43 1.44
N TYR A 31 -10.55 -2.32 2.11
CA TYR A 31 -9.55 -1.27 2.24
C TYR A 31 -9.13 -1.19 3.71
N LEU A 32 -8.02 -1.84 4.06
CA LEU A 32 -7.45 -1.83 5.40
C LEU A 32 -6.43 -0.69 5.54
N SER A 33 -6.64 0.20 6.50
CA SER A 33 -5.59 1.15 6.92
C SER A 33 -4.87 0.64 8.17
N ILE A 34 -3.53 0.58 8.10
CA ILE A 34 -2.65 0.28 9.23
C ILE A 34 -2.15 1.61 9.79
N VAL A 35 -2.59 1.94 10.99
CA VAL A 35 -2.26 3.19 11.66
C VAL A 35 -1.53 2.96 12.99
N GLY A 36 -0.93 4.00 13.54
CA GLY A 36 -0.23 3.96 14.83
C GLY A 36 0.99 4.86 14.84
N GLU A 37 1.59 5.02 16.02
CA GLU A 37 2.76 5.89 16.24
C GLU A 37 3.99 5.44 15.43
N ASN A 38 4.97 6.33 15.32
CA ASN A 38 6.26 5.98 14.74
C ASN A 38 6.96 4.92 15.62
N GLY A 39 7.49 3.89 14.96
CA GLY A 39 8.12 2.76 15.66
C GLY A 39 7.15 1.70 16.18
N SER A 40 5.83 1.79 15.91
CA SER A 40 4.85 0.76 16.31
C SER A 40 4.89 -0.54 15.50
N GLY A 41 5.78 -0.65 14.50
CA GLY A 41 5.94 -1.87 13.72
C GLY A 41 5.19 -1.91 12.38
N LYS A 42 4.56 -0.82 11.94
CA LYS A 42 3.82 -0.75 10.65
C LYS A 42 4.66 -1.23 9.46
N THR A 43 5.87 -0.67 9.30
CA THR A 43 6.79 -1.05 8.22
C THR A 43 7.29 -2.50 8.37
N THR A 44 7.47 -2.98 9.60
CA THR A 44 7.85 -4.37 9.86
C THR A 44 6.72 -5.33 9.45
N LEU A 45 5.48 -5.01 9.80
CA LEU A 45 4.31 -5.77 9.36
C LEU A 45 4.19 -5.80 7.84
N MET A 46 4.38 -4.65 7.18
CA MET A 46 4.36 -4.60 5.72
C MET A 46 5.44 -5.47 5.08
N LYS A 47 6.67 -5.44 5.60
CA LYS A 47 7.74 -6.34 5.12
C LYS A 47 7.35 -7.81 5.28
N GLY A 48 6.65 -8.16 6.37
CA GLY A 48 6.10 -9.51 6.56
C GLY A 48 5.06 -9.86 5.49
N ILE A 49 4.06 -9.01 5.25
CA ILE A 49 3.02 -9.22 4.24
C ILE A 49 3.61 -9.36 2.83
N LEU A 50 4.65 -8.58 2.53
CA LEU A 50 5.37 -8.64 1.24
C LEU A 50 6.33 -9.83 1.12
N GLY A 51 6.48 -10.65 2.16
CA GLY A 51 7.42 -11.78 2.18
C GLY A 51 8.90 -11.36 2.23
N LEU A 52 9.18 -10.09 2.54
CA LEU A 52 10.55 -9.56 2.64
C LEU A 52 11.21 -9.85 4.00
N MET A 53 10.41 -10.22 4.99
CA MET A 53 10.86 -10.56 6.34
C MET A 53 9.99 -11.69 6.89
N PRO A 54 10.58 -12.83 7.30
CA PRO A 54 9.79 -13.91 7.90
C PRO A 54 9.32 -13.52 9.31
N PRO A 55 8.15 -14.00 9.75
CA PRO A 55 7.73 -13.85 11.13
C PRO A 55 8.65 -14.60 12.09
N THR A 56 8.81 -14.09 13.33
CA THR A 56 9.51 -14.78 14.41
C THR A 56 8.67 -15.94 14.94
N SER A 57 7.33 -15.74 15.02
CA SER A 57 6.34 -16.79 15.31
C SER A 57 4.98 -16.36 14.73
N GLY A 58 4.03 -17.27 14.72
CA GLY A 58 2.73 -17.07 14.05
C GLY A 58 2.83 -17.27 12.55
N THR A 59 1.78 -16.91 11.82
CA THR A 59 1.68 -17.16 10.37
C THR A 59 1.14 -15.95 9.61
N ILE A 60 1.60 -15.82 8.37
CA ILE A 60 1.05 -14.92 7.35
C ILE A 60 0.65 -15.78 6.16
N MET A 61 -0.64 -15.85 5.86
CA MET A 61 -1.18 -16.68 4.78
C MET A 61 -1.85 -15.79 3.73
N LEU A 62 -1.44 -15.96 2.47
CA LEU A 62 -2.06 -15.35 1.30
C LEU A 62 -2.87 -16.40 0.55
N SER A 63 -4.12 -16.10 0.21
CA SER A 63 -5.02 -17.02 -0.47
C SER A 63 -5.34 -16.56 -1.88
N GLY A 64 -4.99 -17.39 -2.87
CA GLY A 64 -5.29 -17.15 -4.29
C GLY A 64 -4.53 -16.03 -4.96
N ILE A 65 -3.39 -15.61 -4.37
CA ILE A 65 -2.38 -14.71 -4.95
C ILE A 65 -0.99 -15.17 -4.54
N SER A 66 0.01 -14.92 -5.38
CA SER A 66 1.43 -15.08 -5.05
C SER A 66 2.04 -13.74 -4.64
N GLY A 67 3.19 -13.77 -3.98
CA GLY A 67 3.91 -12.53 -3.60
C GLY A 67 4.27 -11.65 -4.79
N THR A 68 4.48 -12.23 -5.97
CA THR A 68 4.79 -11.49 -7.22
C THR A 68 3.56 -10.83 -7.85
N GLU A 69 2.37 -11.10 -7.34
CA GLU A 69 1.10 -10.53 -7.78
C GLU A 69 0.59 -9.44 -6.83
N ILE A 70 1.38 -9.08 -5.81
CA ILE A 70 1.12 -7.96 -4.91
C ILE A 70 1.71 -6.70 -5.54
N GLY A 71 0.87 -5.70 -5.77
CA GLY A 71 1.35 -4.37 -6.13
C GLY A 71 1.88 -3.67 -4.88
N TYR A 72 3.10 -3.16 -4.94
CA TYR A 72 3.70 -2.43 -3.83
C TYR A 72 4.11 -1.02 -4.23
N LEU A 73 3.58 -0.04 -3.51
CA LEU A 73 3.97 1.36 -3.58
C LEU A 73 4.81 1.69 -2.34
N PRO A 74 6.13 1.79 -2.44
CA PRO A 74 6.99 2.14 -1.32
C PRO A 74 6.89 3.62 -0.97
N GLN A 75 7.23 3.96 0.26
CA GLN A 75 7.45 5.34 0.66
C GLN A 75 8.53 5.97 -0.23
N GLN A 76 8.24 7.14 -0.80
CA GLN A 76 9.19 7.84 -1.67
C GLN A 76 10.41 8.31 -0.88
N THR A 77 11.60 7.99 -1.40
CA THR A 77 12.88 8.54 -0.93
C THR A 77 13.39 9.59 -1.93
N VAL A 78 14.24 10.50 -1.46
CA VAL A 78 14.85 11.55 -2.30
C VAL A 78 15.58 10.95 -3.51
N VAL A 79 16.23 9.81 -3.34
CA VAL A 79 16.99 9.11 -4.40
C VAL A 79 16.09 8.62 -5.54
N GLN A 80 14.83 8.27 -5.24
CA GLN A 80 13.88 7.80 -6.25
C GLN A 80 13.37 8.94 -7.15
N LYS A 81 13.42 10.18 -6.68
CA LYS A 81 12.93 11.35 -7.45
C LYS A 81 13.81 11.68 -8.64
N ASP A 82 15.10 11.38 -8.60
CA ASP A 82 16.09 11.72 -9.63
C ASP A 82 16.37 10.56 -10.61
N PHE A 83 15.55 9.54 -10.66
CA PHE A 83 15.75 8.38 -11.51
C PHE A 83 15.68 8.76 -13.00
N PRO A 84 16.75 8.55 -13.80
CA PRO A 84 16.84 9.01 -15.18
C PRO A 84 16.16 8.03 -16.16
N ALA A 85 14.83 7.87 -16.02
CA ALA A 85 14.04 7.04 -16.91
C ALA A 85 12.78 7.78 -17.36
N SER A 86 12.22 7.39 -18.48
CA SER A 86 10.91 7.84 -18.90
C SER A 86 9.81 7.25 -18.02
N VAL A 87 8.67 7.94 -17.96
CA VAL A 87 7.48 7.45 -17.24
C VAL A 87 7.10 6.03 -17.67
N LEU A 88 7.12 5.74 -18.97
CA LEU A 88 6.78 4.41 -19.48
C LEU A 88 7.77 3.33 -18.99
N GLU A 89 9.07 3.63 -18.96
CA GLU A 89 10.09 2.69 -18.45
C GLU A 89 9.91 2.40 -16.97
N VAL A 90 9.57 3.43 -16.17
CA VAL A 90 9.27 3.24 -14.75
C VAL A 90 8.05 2.33 -14.59
N VAL A 91 6.95 2.59 -15.31
CA VAL A 91 5.70 1.84 -15.14
C VAL A 91 5.83 0.40 -15.63
N ILE A 92 6.44 0.17 -16.80
CA ILE A 92 6.60 -1.17 -17.35
C ILE A 92 7.49 -2.05 -16.47
N SER A 93 8.42 -1.45 -15.69
CA SER A 93 9.24 -2.20 -14.74
C SER A 93 8.42 -2.97 -13.69
N GLY A 94 7.18 -2.54 -13.42
CA GLY A 94 6.25 -3.25 -12.53
C GLY A 94 5.80 -4.62 -13.05
N THR A 95 6.02 -4.95 -14.33
CA THR A 95 5.65 -6.25 -14.89
C THR A 95 6.73 -7.32 -14.70
N VAL A 96 7.96 -6.96 -14.29
CA VAL A 96 9.13 -7.87 -14.22
C VAL A 96 8.88 -9.11 -13.38
N GLY A 97 8.15 -9.02 -12.27
CA GLY A 97 7.88 -10.16 -11.40
C GLY A 97 6.93 -11.22 -11.98
N LYS A 98 6.17 -10.90 -13.03
CA LYS A 98 5.15 -11.79 -13.61
C LYS A 98 5.68 -12.79 -14.65
N SER A 99 6.86 -12.57 -15.19
CA SER A 99 7.44 -13.46 -16.18
C SER A 99 8.94 -13.65 -15.96
N LYS A 100 9.47 -14.86 -16.24
CA LYS A 100 10.91 -15.15 -16.24
C LYS A 100 11.63 -14.62 -17.49
N ARG A 101 11.07 -13.64 -18.20
CA ARG A 101 11.61 -13.13 -19.46
C ARG A 101 12.62 -12.02 -19.20
N LEU A 102 13.64 -11.95 -20.04
CA LEU A 102 14.67 -10.92 -19.99
C LEU A 102 14.24 -9.59 -20.65
N PHE A 103 13.19 -9.62 -21.51
CA PHE A 103 12.73 -8.46 -22.25
C PHE A 103 11.22 -8.27 -22.09
N TYR A 104 10.81 -7.01 -22.08
CA TYR A 104 9.39 -6.64 -22.13
C TYR A 104 8.77 -7.01 -23.47
N ASN A 105 7.53 -7.46 -23.44
CA ASN A 105 6.77 -7.78 -24.64
C ASN A 105 5.64 -6.74 -24.89
N SER A 106 4.89 -6.96 -25.98
CA SER A 106 3.76 -6.09 -26.34
C SER A 106 2.65 -6.08 -25.28
N TYR A 107 2.44 -7.19 -24.55
CA TYR A 107 1.46 -7.28 -23.47
C TYR A 107 1.89 -6.43 -22.26
N ASP A 108 3.16 -6.50 -21.86
CA ASP A 108 3.71 -5.67 -20.76
C ASP A 108 3.54 -4.18 -21.06
N LYS A 109 3.85 -3.77 -22.31
CA LYS A 109 3.66 -2.39 -22.76
C LYS A 109 2.20 -1.97 -22.76
N LYS A 110 1.30 -2.85 -23.21
CA LYS A 110 -0.14 -2.60 -23.20
C LYS A 110 -0.65 -2.41 -21.77
N THR A 111 -0.29 -3.31 -20.84
CA THR A 111 -0.64 -3.21 -19.42
C THR A 111 -0.15 -1.89 -18.81
N ALA A 112 1.09 -1.49 -19.10
CA ALA A 112 1.65 -0.22 -18.61
C ALA A 112 0.84 0.99 -19.12
N LEU A 113 0.50 1.02 -20.42
CA LEU A 113 -0.29 2.10 -21.02
C LEU A 113 -1.72 2.17 -20.47
N GLU A 114 -2.36 1.01 -20.25
CA GLU A 114 -3.69 0.95 -19.63
C GLU A 114 -3.68 1.51 -18.21
N ASN A 115 -2.66 1.20 -17.39
CA ASN A 115 -2.52 1.76 -16.06
C ASN A 115 -2.18 3.26 -16.07
N LEU A 116 -1.35 3.73 -17.00
CA LEU A 116 -1.11 5.16 -17.19
C LEU A 116 -2.39 5.92 -17.56
N LYS A 117 -3.21 5.36 -18.44
CA LYS A 117 -4.50 5.93 -18.83
C LYS A 117 -5.49 5.95 -17.65
N LYS A 118 -5.57 4.86 -16.88
CA LYS A 118 -6.40 4.74 -15.68
C LYS A 118 -6.11 5.84 -14.64
N LEU A 119 -4.84 6.26 -14.53
CA LEU A 119 -4.38 7.27 -13.59
C LEU A 119 -4.28 8.68 -14.22
N ASP A 120 -4.80 8.86 -15.44
CA ASP A 120 -4.83 10.13 -16.19
C ASP A 120 -3.44 10.76 -16.42
N ILE A 121 -2.42 9.91 -16.62
CA ILE A 121 -1.03 10.34 -16.87
C ILE A 121 -0.42 9.73 -18.14
N GLU A 122 -1.23 9.17 -19.06
CA GLU A 122 -0.73 8.60 -20.31
C GLU A 122 -0.01 9.65 -21.18
N HIS A 123 -0.46 10.88 -21.14
CA HIS A 123 0.15 12.02 -21.85
C HIS A 123 1.58 12.31 -21.42
N LEU A 124 2.01 11.82 -20.25
CA LEU A 124 3.36 11.99 -19.70
C LEU A 124 4.30 10.83 -20.04
N LYS A 125 3.85 9.78 -20.74
CA LYS A 125 4.58 8.51 -20.93
C LYS A 125 6.01 8.62 -21.45
N ASN A 126 6.29 9.64 -22.26
CA ASN A 126 7.61 9.88 -22.85
C ASN A 126 8.44 10.95 -22.09
N ARG A 127 7.88 11.57 -21.02
CA ARG A 127 8.61 12.54 -20.21
C ARG A 127 9.55 11.84 -19.25
N SER A 128 10.61 12.54 -18.87
CA SER A 128 11.52 12.08 -17.82
C SER A 128 10.80 12.09 -16.47
N TYR A 129 10.89 10.99 -15.70
CA TYR A 129 10.28 10.86 -14.39
C TYR A 129 10.69 11.97 -13.42
N LYS A 130 11.98 12.41 -13.46
CA LYS A 130 12.51 13.47 -12.61
C LYS A 130 11.91 14.87 -12.85
N GLU A 131 11.30 15.08 -14.03
CA GLU A 131 10.70 16.38 -14.40
C GLU A 131 9.24 16.51 -13.94
N LEU A 132 8.71 15.48 -13.32
CA LEU A 132 7.32 15.43 -12.87
C LEU A 132 7.15 16.11 -11.51
N SER A 133 5.96 16.68 -11.27
CA SER A 133 5.54 17.09 -9.93
C SER A 133 5.45 15.90 -8.96
N GLY A 134 5.48 16.13 -7.66
CA GLY A 134 5.36 15.06 -6.65
C GLY A 134 4.11 14.21 -6.83
N GLY A 135 2.95 14.83 -7.07
CA GLY A 135 1.70 14.11 -7.34
C GLY A 135 1.76 13.28 -8.63
N GLN A 136 2.36 13.80 -9.70
CA GLN A 136 2.56 13.04 -10.93
C GLN A 136 3.51 11.85 -10.72
N GLN A 137 4.62 12.05 -9.99
CA GLN A 137 5.54 10.96 -9.64
C GLN A 137 4.83 9.87 -8.84
N GLN A 138 3.99 10.26 -7.88
CA GLN A 138 3.21 9.33 -7.07
C GLN A 138 2.24 8.50 -7.92
N ARG A 139 1.52 9.13 -8.87
CA ARG A 139 0.67 8.42 -9.83
C ARG A 139 1.48 7.46 -10.72
N VAL A 140 2.69 7.83 -11.15
CA VAL A 140 3.56 6.94 -11.92
C VAL A 140 3.97 5.71 -11.10
N LEU A 141 4.35 5.88 -9.83
CA LEU A 141 4.68 4.76 -8.95
C LEU A 141 3.46 3.88 -8.64
N LEU A 142 2.28 4.48 -8.51
CA LEU A 142 1.02 3.73 -8.38
C LEU A 142 0.71 2.93 -9.66
N ALA A 143 0.90 3.52 -10.85
CA ALA A 143 0.76 2.80 -12.12
C ALA A 143 1.72 1.60 -12.22
N ARG A 144 2.97 1.78 -11.77
CA ARG A 144 3.95 0.70 -11.68
C ARG A 144 3.49 -0.40 -10.73
N ALA A 145 2.99 -0.04 -9.53
CA ALA A 145 2.46 -1.01 -8.58
C ALA A 145 1.27 -1.79 -9.15
N LEU A 146 0.36 -1.11 -9.87
CA LEU A 146 -0.79 -1.74 -10.55
C LEU A 146 -0.36 -2.72 -11.65
N CYS A 147 0.79 -2.52 -12.30
CA CYS A 147 1.32 -3.50 -13.25
C CYS A 147 1.67 -4.84 -12.57
N ALA A 148 2.08 -4.85 -11.31
CA ALA A 148 2.32 -6.06 -10.52
C ALA A 148 1.03 -6.60 -9.89
N ALA A 149 0.14 -5.72 -9.41
CA ALA A 149 -1.06 -6.09 -8.67
C ALA A 149 -2.02 -6.95 -9.52
N SER A 150 -2.51 -8.02 -8.93
CA SER A 150 -3.64 -8.77 -9.48
C SER A 150 -4.92 -8.58 -8.64
N LYS A 151 -4.79 -8.57 -7.30
CA LYS A 151 -5.91 -8.48 -6.36
C LYS A 151 -5.59 -7.67 -5.10
N LEU A 152 -4.29 -7.45 -4.81
CA LEU A 152 -3.82 -6.79 -3.60
C LEU A 152 -2.83 -5.68 -3.95
N LEU A 153 -3.11 -4.50 -3.42
CA LEU A 153 -2.26 -3.32 -3.49
C LEU A 153 -1.83 -2.95 -2.07
N VAL A 154 -0.52 -2.83 -1.84
CA VAL A 154 0.09 -2.48 -0.55
C VAL A 154 0.78 -1.13 -0.71
N LEU A 155 0.42 -0.16 0.12
CA LEU A 155 0.84 1.24 0.03
C LEU A 155 1.53 1.66 1.32
N ASP A 156 2.75 2.17 1.21
CA ASP A 156 3.52 2.68 2.35
C ASP A 156 3.52 4.20 2.36
N GLU A 157 2.72 4.80 3.22
CA GLU A 157 2.55 6.26 3.35
C GLU A 157 2.33 6.95 1.99
N PRO A 158 1.30 6.57 1.22
CA PRO A 158 1.15 6.98 -0.18
C PRO A 158 0.97 8.49 -0.37
N THR A 159 0.60 9.22 0.67
CA THR A 159 0.33 10.67 0.64
C THR A 159 1.49 11.51 1.19
N SER A 160 2.56 10.86 1.66
CA SER A 160 3.70 11.56 2.27
C SER A 160 4.37 12.54 1.29
N GLY A 161 4.50 13.81 1.71
CA GLY A 161 5.16 14.85 0.92
C GLY A 161 4.36 15.38 -0.28
N LEU A 162 3.07 15.06 -0.38
CA LEU A 162 2.16 15.62 -1.37
C LEU A 162 1.45 16.88 -0.82
N ASP A 163 1.11 17.78 -1.73
CA ASP A 163 0.21 18.89 -1.41
C ASP A 163 -1.24 18.41 -1.21
N PRO A 164 -2.13 19.21 -0.55
CA PRO A 164 -3.49 18.78 -0.24
C PRO A 164 -4.35 18.40 -1.45
N ILE A 165 -4.11 19.02 -2.61
CA ILE A 165 -4.87 18.72 -3.85
C ILE A 165 -4.45 17.35 -4.36
N ALA A 166 -3.15 17.08 -4.47
CA ALA A 166 -2.63 15.79 -4.89
C ALA A 166 -3.03 14.65 -3.93
N VAL A 167 -3.13 14.92 -2.61
CA VAL A 167 -3.65 13.97 -1.62
C VAL A 167 -5.12 13.61 -1.91
N ALA A 168 -5.98 14.61 -2.13
CA ALA A 168 -7.40 14.39 -2.44
C ALA A 168 -7.57 13.56 -3.72
N GLU A 169 -6.88 13.93 -4.79
CA GLU A 169 -6.91 13.21 -6.07
C GLU A 169 -6.41 11.76 -5.93
N LEU A 170 -5.37 11.52 -5.12
CA LEU A 170 -4.87 10.17 -4.88
C LEU A 170 -5.91 9.31 -4.16
N TYR A 171 -6.59 9.84 -3.13
CA TYR A 171 -7.65 9.10 -2.44
C TYR A 171 -8.84 8.80 -3.33
N GLU A 172 -9.23 9.71 -4.24
CA GLU A 172 -10.27 9.44 -5.25
C GLU A 172 -9.87 8.26 -6.16
N ILE A 173 -8.64 8.25 -6.64
CA ILE A 173 -8.10 7.13 -7.44
C ILE A 173 -8.15 5.82 -6.64
N LEU A 174 -7.70 5.82 -5.40
CA LEU A 174 -7.70 4.63 -4.55
C LEU A 174 -9.13 4.14 -4.25
N ALA A 175 -10.07 5.07 -4.03
CA ALA A 175 -11.48 4.74 -3.86
C ALA A 175 -12.07 4.07 -5.13
N ASP A 176 -11.76 4.59 -6.31
CA ASP A 176 -12.18 4.03 -7.60
C ASP A 176 -11.61 2.61 -7.80
N LEU A 177 -10.33 2.40 -7.54
CA LEU A 177 -9.69 1.08 -7.61
C LEU A 177 -10.34 0.08 -6.64
N ASN A 178 -10.64 0.52 -5.42
CA ASN A 178 -11.25 -0.34 -4.42
C ASN A 178 -12.73 -0.63 -4.74
N GLN A 179 -13.55 0.40 -4.99
CA GLN A 179 -15.01 0.26 -5.12
C GLN A 179 -15.43 -0.25 -6.48
N LYS A 180 -14.85 0.28 -7.57
CA LYS A 180 -15.23 -0.08 -8.96
C LYS A 180 -14.51 -1.33 -9.44
N GLU A 181 -13.22 -1.51 -9.09
CA GLU A 181 -12.42 -2.64 -9.58
C GLU A 181 -12.27 -3.76 -8.54
N GLN A 182 -12.84 -3.58 -7.34
CA GLN A 182 -12.75 -4.56 -6.25
C GLN A 182 -11.30 -4.93 -5.87
N MET A 183 -10.38 -3.95 -6.07
CA MET A 183 -9.00 -4.09 -5.61
C MET A 183 -8.96 -4.07 -4.09
N THR A 184 -8.31 -5.08 -3.49
CA THR A 184 -8.03 -5.06 -2.06
C THR A 184 -6.86 -4.13 -1.80
N ILE A 185 -6.99 -3.22 -0.83
CA ILE A 185 -5.96 -2.23 -0.50
C ILE A 185 -5.53 -2.39 0.94
N ILE A 186 -4.23 -2.39 1.19
CA ILE A 186 -3.63 -2.26 2.51
C ILE A 186 -2.75 -1.01 2.47
N ALA A 187 -3.08 0.02 3.24
CA ALA A 187 -2.32 1.27 3.29
C ALA A 187 -1.78 1.52 4.70
N VAL A 188 -0.49 1.84 4.81
CA VAL A 188 0.07 2.41 6.04
C VAL A 188 -0.13 3.91 6.01
N SER A 189 -0.65 4.46 7.10
CA SER A 189 -0.83 5.91 7.28
C SER A 189 -0.46 6.33 8.70
N HIS A 190 0.09 7.52 8.82
CA HIS A 190 0.22 8.23 10.10
C HIS A 190 -0.92 9.22 10.32
N ASP A 191 -1.71 9.52 9.28
CA ASP A 191 -2.90 10.36 9.34
C ASP A 191 -4.13 9.48 9.59
N ILE A 192 -4.58 9.50 10.87
CA ILE A 192 -5.70 8.67 11.32
C ILE A 192 -7.04 9.19 10.78
N GLU A 193 -7.21 10.50 10.64
CA GLU A 193 -8.46 11.08 10.12
C GLU A 193 -8.67 10.67 8.65
N SER A 194 -7.63 10.77 7.83
CA SER A 194 -7.67 10.29 6.46
C SER A 194 -7.86 8.79 6.37
N ALA A 195 -7.23 8.00 7.25
CA ALA A 195 -7.41 6.55 7.31
C ALA A 195 -8.87 6.17 7.60
N VAL A 196 -9.48 6.78 8.59
CA VAL A 196 -10.90 6.57 8.97
C VAL A 196 -11.84 6.95 7.83
N LYS A 197 -11.56 8.06 7.13
CA LYS A 197 -12.41 8.53 6.03
C LYS A 197 -12.40 7.60 4.82
N ASN A 198 -11.26 6.96 4.53
CA ASN A 198 -11.04 6.29 3.25
C ASN A 198 -11.01 4.76 3.33
N SER A 199 -11.02 4.15 4.52
CA SER A 199 -10.96 2.69 4.67
C SER A 199 -12.18 2.11 5.39
N ASN A 200 -12.49 0.85 5.11
CA ASN A 200 -13.57 0.12 5.81
C ASN A 200 -13.09 -0.71 6.99
N LYS A 201 -11.77 -0.91 7.12
CA LYS A 201 -11.14 -1.60 8.25
C LYS A 201 -9.91 -0.83 8.74
N ILE A 202 -9.69 -0.87 10.05
CA ILE A 202 -8.52 -0.29 10.72
C ILE A 202 -7.76 -1.38 11.47
N LEU A 203 -6.45 -1.41 11.30
CA LEU A 203 -5.51 -2.06 12.20
C LEU A 203 -4.68 -0.98 12.89
N HIS A 204 -4.98 -0.72 14.15
CA HIS A 204 -4.20 0.21 14.96
C HIS A 204 -3.10 -0.56 15.69
N LEU A 205 -1.85 -0.17 15.50
CA LEU A 205 -0.69 -0.72 16.19
C LEU A 205 -0.20 0.30 17.22
N GLY A 206 -0.44 0.06 18.48
CA GLY A 206 0.12 0.80 19.62
C GLY A 206 1.21 0.00 20.33
N ARG A 207 1.89 0.61 21.31
CA ARG A 207 2.93 -0.08 22.10
C ARG A 207 2.36 -1.19 22.97
N ASP A 208 1.23 -0.90 23.64
CA ASP A 208 0.59 -1.81 24.59
C ASP A 208 -0.83 -2.19 24.16
N THR A 209 -1.33 -1.63 23.05
CA THR A 209 -2.69 -1.82 22.59
C THR A 209 -2.70 -2.02 21.08
N ALA A 210 -3.40 -3.03 20.64
CA ALA A 210 -3.71 -3.22 19.24
C ALA A 210 -5.23 -3.28 19.06
N PHE A 211 -5.73 -2.69 17.98
CA PHE A 211 -7.12 -2.82 17.58
C PHE A 211 -7.18 -3.31 16.14
N PHE A 212 -8.06 -4.24 15.87
CA PHE A 212 -8.43 -4.63 14.51
C PHE A 212 -9.94 -4.78 14.41
N GLY A 213 -10.57 -4.09 13.48
CA GLY A 213 -12.01 -4.14 13.28
C GLY A 213 -12.47 -3.20 12.16
N LYS A 214 -13.79 -3.04 12.06
CA LYS A 214 -14.39 -2.07 11.15
C LYS A 214 -14.09 -0.64 11.58
N THR A 215 -14.06 0.26 10.61
CA THR A 215 -13.80 1.68 10.88
C THR A 215 -14.85 2.29 11.81
N GLU A 216 -16.14 1.89 11.66
CA GLU A 216 -17.22 2.35 12.55
C GLU A 216 -17.02 1.88 14.01
N GLU A 217 -16.40 0.72 14.22
CA GLU A 217 -16.07 0.22 15.56
C GLU A 217 -14.85 0.97 16.14
N TYR A 218 -13.85 1.25 15.29
CA TYR A 218 -12.64 1.95 15.70
C TYR A 218 -12.92 3.36 16.24
N ILE A 219 -13.78 4.14 15.58
CA ILE A 219 -14.13 5.51 16.00
C ILE A 219 -14.83 5.55 17.36
N GLN A 220 -15.39 4.42 17.85
CA GLN A 220 -16.02 4.31 19.16
C GLN A 220 -15.03 3.93 20.27
N THR A 221 -13.76 3.70 19.94
CA THR A 221 -12.76 3.27 20.93
C THR A 221 -12.16 4.45 21.68
N ASP A 222 -11.74 4.21 22.94
CA ASP A 222 -10.95 5.15 23.71
C ASP A 222 -9.61 5.50 23.02
N ILE A 223 -9.09 4.57 22.21
CA ILE A 223 -7.86 4.77 21.43
C ILE A 223 -8.06 5.94 20.47
N TYR A 224 -9.12 5.89 19.66
CA TYR A 224 -9.44 6.95 18.72
C TYR A 224 -9.69 8.29 19.41
N THR A 225 -10.51 8.30 20.47
CA THR A 225 -10.83 9.50 21.24
C THR A 225 -9.60 10.19 21.83
N ARG A 226 -8.66 9.40 22.38
CA ARG A 226 -7.40 9.95 22.95
C ARG A 226 -6.52 10.60 21.90
N ILE A 227 -6.45 10.01 20.68
CA ILE A 227 -5.56 10.49 19.62
C ILE A 227 -6.14 11.75 18.94
N THR A 228 -7.46 11.80 18.75
CA THR A 228 -8.14 12.91 18.06
C THR A 228 -8.56 14.04 19.02
N GLY A 229 -8.28 13.90 20.31
CA GLY A 229 -8.61 14.91 21.32
C GLY A 229 -10.10 15.01 21.66
N GLY A 230 -10.88 13.95 21.38
CA GLY A 230 -12.31 13.90 21.74
C GLY A 230 -13.19 14.87 20.92
N LYS A 231 -12.82 15.13 19.66
CA LYS A 231 -13.67 15.89 18.72
C LYS A 231 -14.76 15.05 18.11
#